data_a3f4750a877e427897aeb7ec0726bf64
#
_entry.id   a3f4750a877e427897aeb7ec0726bf64
#
_cell.length_a   1.000
_cell.length_b   1.000
_cell.length_c   1.000
_cell.angle_alpha   90.00
_cell.angle_beta   90.00
_cell.angle_gamma   90.00
#
_symmetry.space_group_name_H-M   'P 1'
#
loop_
_entity.id
_entity.type
_entity.pdbx_description
1 polymer ?
#
loop_
_entity_poly.entity_id
_entity_poly.type
_entity_poly.pdbx_seq_one_letter_code
_entity_poly.pdbx_strand_id
1 'polypeptide(L)'
;MHVSIQQAGYDVGQPVLQEIAFALQPGSITGLIGTNGAGKSTTIQAMFGTLPWVEGEIDLPVSLAYIPEQPTYYEYLTLAEHLELVASLHETDHAYTERLLKTFELHAVTNDYVSSFSKGMKQKVMLVCALMQRADCLIIDEPFVGLDAVATIRLLHVLEAERTRGVAILLVTHVLDSAERLCDDFVWIDQGRIKHQGTLAQIGEASGQPGARLFDIMEAMVLEHD
;
A
#
# COMPACT_ATOMS: atom_id res chain seq x y z
N MET A 1 -9.20 -9.54 8.72
CA MET A 1 -8.17 -9.95 7.75
C MET A 1 -6.91 -10.25 8.55
N HIS A 2 -6.29 -11.37 8.31
CA HIS A 2 -5.15 -11.81 9.11
C HIS A 2 -4.03 -12.33 8.22
N VAL A 3 -2.80 -11.94 8.53
CA VAL A 3 -1.58 -12.42 7.89
C VAL A 3 -0.74 -13.11 8.96
N SER A 4 -0.44 -14.39 8.79
CA SER A 4 0.41 -15.17 9.67
C SER A 4 1.36 -16.01 8.82
N ILE A 5 2.59 -15.57 8.67
CA ILE A 5 3.64 -16.22 7.90
C ILE A 5 4.67 -16.75 8.88
N GLN A 6 4.82 -18.07 8.96
CA GLN A 6 5.86 -18.70 9.75
C GLN A 6 7.20 -18.56 9.07
N GLN A 7 7.26 -18.92 7.79
CA GLN A 7 8.42 -18.72 6.93
C GLN A 7 7.98 -18.47 5.48
N ALA A 8 8.70 -17.63 4.76
CA ALA A 8 8.48 -17.43 3.33
C ALA A 8 9.76 -16.94 2.63
N GLY A 9 9.91 -17.29 1.36
CA GLY A 9 11.07 -16.91 0.57
C GLY A 9 10.98 -17.35 -0.90
N TYR A 10 12.04 -17.08 -1.63
CA TYR A 10 12.16 -17.45 -3.05
C TYR A 10 12.61 -18.88 -3.25
N ASP A 11 13.32 -19.47 -2.27
CA ASP A 11 13.78 -20.85 -2.25
C ASP A 11 13.32 -21.54 -0.98
N VAL A 12 12.89 -22.80 -1.09
CA VAL A 12 12.48 -23.61 0.07
C VAL A 12 13.64 -23.80 1.03
N GLY A 13 13.41 -23.48 2.32
CA GLY A 13 14.44 -23.58 3.36
C GLY A 13 15.40 -22.40 3.45
N GLN A 14 15.21 -21.35 2.62
CA GLN A 14 15.92 -20.08 2.71
C GLN A 14 14.93 -18.93 2.97
N PRO A 15 14.45 -18.77 4.20
CA PRO A 15 13.42 -17.79 4.50
C PRO A 15 13.95 -16.36 4.42
N VAL A 16 13.25 -15.52 3.67
CA VAL A 16 13.38 -14.06 3.66
C VAL A 16 12.49 -13.45 4.74
N LEU A 17 11.33 -14.08 5.00
CA LEU A 17 10.40 -13.69 6.05
C LEU A 17 10.28 -14.78 7.09
N GLN A 18 10.24 -14.39 8.36
CA GLN A 18 10.06 -15.29 9.49
C GLN A 18 9.18 -14.66 10.56
N GLU A 19 8.19 -15.39 11.05
CA GLU A 19 7.33 -14.99 12.17
C GLU A 19 6.64 -13.63 11.93
N ILE A 20 6.12 -13.41 10.72
CA ILE A 20 5.33 -12.22 10.37
C ILE A 20 3.87 -12.49 10.73
N ALA A 21 3.33 -11.79 11.72
CA ALA A 21 1.93 -11.92 12.12
C ALA A 21 1.32 -10.56 12.43
N PHE A 22 0.32 -10.15 11.64
CA PHE A 22 -0.43 -8.91 11.86
C PHE A 22 -1.86 -9.02 11.32
N ALA A 23 -2.71 -8.06 11.70
CA ALA A 23 -4.09 -7.98 11.24
C ALA A 23 -4.38 -6.63 10.62
N LEU A 24 -5.17 -6.63 9.55
CA LEU A 24 -5.73 -5.42 8.94
C LEU A 24 -7.17 -5.24 9.42
N GLN A 25 -7.47 -4.09 10.01
CA GLN A 25 -8.79 -3.78 10.54
C GLN A 25 -9.62 -2.99 9.52
N PRO A 26 -10.91 -3.34 9.30
CA PRO A 26 -11.82 -2.51 8.50
C PRO A 26 -11.88 -1.08 9.06
N GLY A 27 -11.79 -0.09 8.17
CA GLY A 27 -11.82 1.33 8.55
C GLY A 27 -10.55 1.83 9.23
N SER A 28 -9.41 1.13 9.03
CA SER A 28 -8.10 1.52 9.56
C SER A 28 -7.05 1.52 8.45
N ILE A 29 -6.04 2.37 8.60
CA ILE A 29 -4.86 2.42 7.74
C ILE A 29 -3.68 1.89 8.56
N THR A 30 -3.16 0.73 8.17
CA THR A 30 -1.97 0.12 8.76
C THR A 30 -0.75 0.48 7.90
N GLY A 31 0.26 1.09 8.51
CA GLY A 31 1.53 1.40 7.86
C GLY A 31 2.50 0.22 7.93
N LEU A 32 2.89 -0.35 6.78
CA LEU A 32 3.98 -1.32 6.71
C LEU A 32 5.29 -0.58 6.46
N ILE A 33 6.11 -0.45 7.49
CA ILE A 33 7.33 0.35 7.49
C ILE A 33 8.57 -0.50 7.69
N GLY A 34 9.72 0.02 7.30
CA GLY A 34 11.02 -0.64 7.42
C GLY A 34 12.01 -0.12 6.39
N THR A 35 13.29 -0.42 6.58
CA THR A 35 14.36 -0.05 5.65
C THR A 35 14.22 -0.77 4.30
N ASN A 36 14.99 -0.34 3.31
CA ASN A 36 15.08 -1.07 2.04
C ASN A 36 15.67 -2.46 2.29
N GLY A 37 15.04 -3.48 1.68
CA GLY A 37 15.44 -4.87 1.90
C GLY A 37 14.89 -5.51 3.18
N ALA A 38 14.13 -4.79 4.01
CA ALA A 38 13.56 -5.33 5.25
C ALA A 38 12.54 -6.47 5.05
N GLY A 39 11.99 -6.64 3.83
CA GLY A 39 11.01 -7.69 3.54
C GLY A 39 9.61 -7.18 3.21
N LYS A 40 9.38 -5.86 3.11
CA LYS A 40 8.05 -5.26 2.82
C LYS A 40 7.42 -5.80 1.53
N SER A 41 8.13 -5.69 0.41
CA SER A 41 7.63 -6.17 -0.89
C SER A 41 7.50 -7.70 -0.92
N THR A 42 8.37 -8.44 -0.21
CA THR A 42 8.26 -9.90 -0.05
C THR A 42 6.99 -10.25 0.75
N THR A 43 6.64 -9.45 1.77
CA THR A 43 5.38 -9.62 2.51
C THR A 43 4.16 -9.43 1.59
N ILE A 44 4.16 -8.39 0.74
CA ILE A 44 3.10 -8.18 -0.25
C ILE A 44 3.01 -9.37 -1.21
N GLN A 45 4.14 -9.86 -1.73
CA GLN A 45 4.17 -11.02 -2.62
C GLN A 45 3.62 -12.29 -1.94
N ALA A 46 3.94 -12.50 -0.68
CA ALA A 46 3.37 -13.60 0.11
C ALA A 46 1.85 -13.45 0.26
N MET A 47 1.37 -12.22 0.56
CA MET A 47 -0.07 -11.93 0.68
C MET A 47 -0.83 -12.20 -0.62
N PHE A 48 -0.23 -11.97 -1.78
CA PHE A 48 -0.83 -12.25 -3.10
C PHE A 48 -0.59 -13.69 -3.58
N GLY A 49 0.11 -14.54 -2.83
CA GLY A 49 0.43 -15.90 -3.24
C GLY A 49 1.35 -15.97 -4.47
N THR A 50 2.10 -14.92 -4.75
CA THR A 50 3.05 -14.84 -5.88
C THR A 50 4.47 -15.26 -5.47
N LEU A 51 4.72 -15.39 -4.16
CA LEU A 51 5.98 -15.91 -3.65
C LEU A 51 6.02 -17.43 -3.78
N PRO A 52 7.13 -18.04 -4.28
CA PRO A 52 7.20 -19.48 -4.55
C PRO A 52 7.00 -20.38 -3.33
N TRP A 53 7.39 -19.91 -2.15
CA TRP A 53 7.30 -20.66 -0.91
C TRP A 53 6.78 -19.79 0.23
N VAL A 54 5.66 -20.21 0.82
CA VAL A 54 5.04 -19.57 1.98
C VAL A 54 4.52 -20.66 2.91
N GLU A 55 4.93 -20.62 4.17
CA GLU A 55 4.38 -21.43 5.26
C GLU A 55 3.62 -20.52 6.21
N GLY A 56 2.35 -20.79 6.43
CA GLY A 56 1.48 -19.99 7.28
C GLY A 56 0.06 -19.91 6.74
N GLU A 57 -0.69 -18.95 7.26
CA GLU A 57 -2.09 -18.71 6.89
C GLU A 57 -2.29 -17.21 6.58
N ILE A 58 -2.89 -16.94 5.43
CA ILE A 58 -3.19 -15.57 4.99
C ILE A 58 -4.68 -15.53 4.65
N ASP A 59 -5.43 -14.79 5.46
CA ASP A 59 -6.87 -14.58 5.31
C ASP A 59 -7.12 -13.14 4.87
N LEU A 60 -7.32 -12.96 3.56
CA LEU A 60 -7.65 -11.68 2.94
C LEU A 60 -9.05 -11.75 2.29
N PRO A 61 -9.75 -10.62 2.16
CA PRO A 61 -11.06 -10.62 1.50
C PRO A 61 -10.92 -10.91 0.02
N VAL A 62 -11.98 -11.42 -0.58
CA VAL A 62 -12.06 -11.65 -2.03
C VAL A 62 -11.96 -10.32 -2.79
N SER A 63 -12.55 -9.26 -2.24
CA SER A 63 -12.49 -7.91 -2.81
C SER A 63 -11.25 -7.17 -2.31
N LEU A 64 -10.16 -7.31 -3.06
CA LEU A 64 -8.85 -6.74 -2.76
C LEU A 64 -8.33 -5.98 -3.97
N ALA A 65 -7.93 -4.72 -3.78
CA ALA A 65 -7.27 -3.92 -4.80
C ALA A 65 -5.81 -3.62 -4.42
N TYR A 66 -4.94 -3.56 -5.44
CA TYR A 66 -3.51 -3.31 -5.25
C TYR A 66 -3.03 -2.16 -6.13
N ILE A 67 -2.24 -1.30 -5.54
CA ILE A 67 -1.53 -0.21 -6.22
C ILE A 67 -0.04 -0.48 -6.07
N PRO A 68 0.65 -0.93 -7.14
CA PRO A 68 2.07 -1.21 -7.10
C PRO A 68 2.92 0.08 -7.09
N GLU A 69 4.14 -0.01 -6.55
CA GLU A 69 5.13 1.07 -6.59
C GLU A 69 5.41 1.56 -8.02
N GLN A 70 5.57 0.62 -8.95
CA GLN A 70 5.79 0.94 -10.36
C GLN A 70 4.52 0.75 -11.16
N PRO A 71 4.05 1.80 -11.90
CA PRO A 71 2.86 1.70 -12.73
C PRO A 71 2.95 0.58 -13.75
N THR A 72 2.00 -0.34 -13.70
CA THR A 72 1.84 -1.43 -14.66
C THR A 72 0.63 -1.15 -15.54
N TYR A 73 0.83 -1.05 -16.86
CA TYR A 73 -0.21 -0.69 -17.82
C TYR A 73 0.01 -1.38 -19.16
N TYR A 74 -1.03 -1.47 -19.95
CA TYR A 74 -0.96 -1.99 -21.32
C TYR A 74 -0.58 -0.87 -22.29
N GLU A 75 0.52 -1.02 -23.00
CA GLU A 75 1.10 0.04 -23.84
C GLU A 75 0.18 0.55 -24.95
N TYR A 76 -0.69 -0.34 -25.46
CA TYR A 76 -1.57 -0.07 -26.60
C TYR A 76 -3.01 0.23 -26.21
N LEU A 77 -3.31 0.41 -24.92
CA LEU A 77 -4.60 0.85 -24.45
C LEU A 77 -4.60 2.33 -24.08
N THR A 78 -5.68 3.00 -24.44
CA THR A 78 -6.00 4.33 -23.93
C THR A 78 -6.41 4.25 -22.46
N LEU A 79 -6.49 5.39 -21.78
CA LEU A 79 -7.00 5.42 -20.40
C LEU A 79 -8.44 4.89 -20.34
N ALA A 80 -9.32 5.27 -21.27
CA ALA A 80 -10.69 4.76 -21.30
C ALA A 80 -10.74 3.24 -21.42
N GLU A 81 -9.95 2.65 -22.32
CA GLU A 81 -9.88 1.19 -22.48
C GLU A 81 -9.31 0.47 -21.25
N HIS A 82 -8.37 1.09 -20.51
CA HIS A 82 -7.92 0.54 -19.23
C HIS A 82 -9.06 0.53 -18.19
N LEU A 83 -9.84 1.61 -18.12
CA LEU A 83 -10.97 1.66 -17.18
C LEU A 83 -12.06 0.66 -17.56
N GLU A 84 -12.36 0.49 -18.87
CA GLU A 84 -13.28 -0.52 -19.36
C GLU A 84 -12.81 -1.94 -19.04
N LEU A 85 -11.50 -2.22 -19.18
CA LEU A 85 -10.92 -3.50 -18.83
C LEU A 85 -11.12 -3.79 -17.33
N VAL A 86 -10.82 -2.85 -16.45
CA VAL A 86 -11.03 -3.00 -14.99
C VAL A 86 -12.53 -3.20 -14.70
N ALA A 87 -13.42 -2.41 -15.32
CA ALA A 87 -14.86 -2.53 -15.14
C ALA A 87 -15.43 -3.86 -15.66
N SER A 88 -14.77 -4.51 -16.61
CA SER A 88 -15.16 -5.85 -17.10
C SER A 88 -14.84 -6.98 -16.14
N LEU A 89 -13.88 -6.76 -15.23
CA LEU A 89 -13.37 -7.76 -14.27
C LEU A 89 -13.93 -7.56 -12.86
N HIS A 90 -14.35 -6.36 -12.53
CA HIS A 90 -14.79 -5.96 -11.18
C HIS A 90 -16.09 -5.17 -11.24
N GLU A 91 -16.88 -5.27 -10.17
CA GLU A 91 -17.98 -4.33 -9.97
C GLU A 91 -17.41 -2.93 -9.71
N THR A 92 -17.83 -1.94 -10.50
CA THR A 92 -17.34 -0.57 -10.42
C THR A 92 -18.48 0.43 -10.32
N ASP A 93 -18.23 1.54 -9.63
CA ASP A 93 -19.16 2.69 -9.56
C ASP A 93 -18.71 3.74 -10.58
N HIS A 94 -19.47 3.87 -11.68
CA HIS A 94 -19.17 4.82 -12.74
C HIS A 94 -19.13 6.28 -12.24
N ALA A 95 -20.03 6.68 -11.35
CA ALA A 95 -20.05 8.04 -10.81
C ALA A 95 -18.82 8.30 -9.92
N TYR A 96 -18.36 7.28 -9.20
CA TYR A 96 -17.12 7.38 -8.42
C TYR A 96 -15.89 7.43 -9.31
N THR A 97 -15.83 6.61 -10.36
CA THR A 97 -14.75 6.64 -11.36
C THR A 97 -14.61 8.02 -12.00
N GLU A 98 -15.71 8.64 -12.41
CA GLU A 98 -15.74 10.00 -12.94
C GLU A 98 -15.22 11.05 -11.93
N ARG A 99 -15.56 10.89 -10.64
CA ARG A 99 -15.01 11.76 -9.59
C ARG A 99 -13.52 11.58 -9.43
N LEU A 100 -13.01 10.34 -9.46
CA LEU A 100 -11.58 10.04 -9.38
C LEU A 100 -10.81 10.65 -10.56
N LEU A 101 -11.33 10.52 -11.79
CA LEU A 101 -10.73 11.13 -12.98
C LEU A 101 -10.61 12.65 -12.85
N LYS A 102 -11.63 13.33 -12.32
CA LYS A 102 -11.60 14.77 -12.04
C LYS A 102 -10.62 15.11 -10.92
N THR A 103 -10.63 14.32 -9.83
CA THR A 103 -9.75 14.51 -8.67
C THR A 103 -8.28 14.43 -9.07
N PHE A 104 -7.90 13.48 -9.93
CA PHE A 104 -6.53 13.30 -10.39
C PHE A 104 -6.21 14.00 -11.71
N GLU A 105 -7.14 14.83 -12.25
CA GLU A 105 -6.96 15.64 -13.47
C GLU A 105 -6.70 14.78 -14.73
N LEU A 106 -7.32 13.60 -14.80
CA LEU A 106 -7.19 12.67 -15.94
C LEU A 106 -8.38 12.73 -16.91
N HIS A 107 -9.46 13.45 -16.58
CA HIS A 107 -10.70 13.47 -17.36
C HIS A 107 -10.55 13.99 -18.80
N ALA A 108 -9.58 14.88 -19.03
CA ALA A 108 -9.36 15.47 -20.37
C ALA A 108 -8.51 14.59 -21.30
N VAL A 109 -7.87 13.54 -20.77
CA VAL A 109 -6.90 12.68 -21.48
C VAL A 109 -7.35 11.22 -21.54
N THR A 110 -8.63 10.96 -21.37
CA THR A 110 -9.17 9.57 -21.34
C THR A 110 -8.98 8.84 -22.67
N ASN A 111 -8.91 9.54 -23.79
CA ASN A 111 -8.69 8.97 -25.12
C ASN A 111 -7.19 8.85 -25.49
N ASP A 112 -6.28 9.28 -24.63
CA ASP A 112 -4.85 9.19 -24.89
C ASP A 112 -4.29 7.85 -24.39
N TYR A 113 -3.24 7.37 -25.06
CA TYR A 113 -2.52 6.16 -24.64
C TYR A 113 -1.78 6.39 -23.34
N VAL A 114 -1.95 5.48 -22.36
CA VAL A 114 -1.27 5.58 -21.05
C VAL A 114 0.25 5.54 -21.20
N SER A 115 0.76 4.87 -22.23
CA SER A 115 2.20 4.84 -22.55
C SER A 115 2.80 6.23 -22.78
N SER A 116 2.02 7.19 -23.30
CA SER A 116 2.44 8.58 -23.55
C SER A 116 2.46 9.46 -22.29
N PHE A 117 1.90 9.01 -21.19
CA PHE A 117 1.76 9.79 -19.96
C PHE A 117 3.10 9.95 -19.22
N SER A 118 3.24 11.05 -18.49
CA SER A 118 4.34 11.23 -17.55
C SER A 118 4.29 10.17 -16.43
N LYS A 119 5.39 9.95 -15.72
CA LYS A 119 5.44 9.01 -14.59
C LYS A 119 4.34 9.29 -13.57
N GLY A 120 4.13 10.57 -13.19
CA GLY A 120 3.09 10.96 -12.24
C GLY A 120 1.67 10.74 -12.77
N MET A 121 1.42 10.93 -14.07
CA MET A 121 0.11 10.61 -14.67
C MET A 121 -0.13 9.10 -14.68
N LYS A 122 0.88 8.29 -15.00
CA LYS A 122 0.80 6.83 -14.93
C LYS A 122 0.47 6.35 -13.51
N GLN A 123 1.10 6.95 -12.49
CA GLN A 123 0.78 6.67 -11.10
C GLN A 123 -0.69 7.02 -10.77
N LYS A 124 -1.16 8.19 -11.20
CA LYS A 124 -2.58 8.57 -11.05
C LYS A 124 -3.53 7.59 -11.74
N VAL A 125 -3.17 7.04 -12.91
CA VAL A 125 -3.97 5.99 -13.59
C VAL A 125 -4.08 4.75 -12.70
N MET A 126 -2.98 4.26 -12.13
CA MET A 126 -3.02 3.09 -11.24
C MET A 126 -3.90 3.34 -10.01
N LEU A 127 -3.82 4.54 -9.42
CA LEU A 127 -4.70 4.93 -8.33
C LEU A 127 -6.17 4.85 -8.73
N VAL A 128 -6.54 5.42 -9.89
CA VAL A 128 -7.93 5.37 -10.39
C VAL A 128 -8.37 3.94 -10.64
N CYS A 129 -7.57 3.13 -11.34
CA CYS A 129 -7.88 1.73 -11.66
C CYS A 129 -8.09 0.86 -10.41
N ALA A 130 -7.32 1.09 -9.34
CA ALA A 130 -7.50 0.35 -8.10
C ALA A 130 -8.70 0.86 -7.29
N LEU A 131 -8.84 2.17 -7.12
CA LEU A 131 -9.90 2.77 -6.30
C LEU A 131 -11.31 2.57 -6.89
N MET A 132 -11.44 2.56 -8.23
CA MET A 132 -12.73 2.36 -8.89
C MET A 132 -13.34 0.98 -8.61
N GLN A 133 -12.55 -0.01 -8.22
CA GLN A 133 -13.00 -1.37 -7.87
C GLN A 133 -13.80 -1.40 -6.57
N ARG A 134 -13.78 -0.35 -5.76
CA ARG A 134 -14.51 -0.25 -4.49
C ARG A 134 -14.24 -1.41 -3.53
N ALA A 135 -13.02 -1.93 -3.54
CA ALA A 135 -12.61 -3.09 -2.75
C ALA A 135 -12.79 -2.88 -1.24
N ASP A 136 -12.86 -3.99 -0.49
CA ASP A 136 -12.93 -3.99 0.98
C ASP A 136 -11.54 -3.89 1.63
N CYS A 137 -10.51 -4.25 0.87
CA CYS A 137 -9.12 -4.10 1.27
C CYS A 137 -8.32 -3.43 0.15
N LEU A 138 -7.44 -2.51 0.51
CA LEU A 138 -6.57 -1.79 -0.41
C LEU A 138 -5.13 -1.91 0.07
N ILE A 139 -4.27 -2.50 -0.76
CA ILE A 139 -2.83 -2.54 -0.53
C ILE A 139 -2.17 -1.53 -1.46
N ILE A 140 -1.36 -0.63 -0.90
CA ILE A 140 -0.76 0.47 -1.62
C ILE A 140 0.74 0.49 -1.36
N ASP A 141 1.51 0.29 -2.41
CA ASP A 141 2.98 0.28 -2.33
C ASP A 141 3.54 1.60 -2.88
N GLU A 142 4.15 2.39 -2.01
CA GLU A 142 4.82 3.68 -2.30
C GLU A 142 3.98 4.67 -3.14
N PRO A 143 2.73 4.97 -2.77
CA PRO A 143 1.80 5.72 -3.64
C PRO A 143 2.18 7.18 -3.88
N PHE A 144 3.05 7.75 -3.05
CA PHE A 144 3.45 9.16 -3.13
C PHE A 144 4.57 9.39 -4.13
N VAL A 145 5.27 8.34 -4.53
CA VAL A 145 6.40 8.44 -5.47
C VAL A 145 5.91 8.90 -6.84
N GLY A 146 6.46 10.02 -7.30
CA GLY A 146 6.13 10.61 -8.61
C GLY A 146 4.88 11.48 -8.64
N LEU A 147 4.14 11.63 -7.53
CA LEU A 147 3.05 12.59 -7.41
C LEU A 147 3.57 13.98 -7.04
N ASP A 148 2.93 15.00 -7.60
CA ASP A 148 3.11 16.37 -7.15
C ASP A 148 2.38 16.62 -5.81
N ALA A 149 2.66 17.77 -5.17
CA ALA A 149 2.07 18.09 -3.87
C ALA A 149 0.54 18.13 -3.88
N VAL A 150 -0.07 18.61 -4.99
CA VAL A 150 -1.53 18.69 -5.12
C VAL A 150 -2.14 17.30 -5.24
N ALA A 151 -1.55 16.44 -6.07
CA ALA A 151 -2.00 15.04 -6.22
C ALA A 151 -1.81 14.27 -4.91
N THR A 152 -0.73 14.51 -4.18
CA THR A 152 -0.50 13.92 -2.85
C THR A 152 -1.60 14.31 -1.88
N ILE A 153 -1.94 15.59 -1.75
CA ILE A 153 -3.03 16.05 -0.87
C ILE A 153 -4.37 15.42 -1.28
N ARG A 154 -4.66 15.34 -2.58
CA ARG A 154 -5.89 14.71 -3.08
C ARG A 154 -5.95 13.22 -2.74
N LEU A 155 -4.83 12.51 -2.89
CA LEU A 155 -4.73 11.10 -2.51
C LEU A 155 -4.98 10.92 -1.01
N LEU A 156 -4.38 11.74 -0.15
CA LEU A 156 -4.62 11.70 1.30
C LEU A 156 -6.12 11.80 1.62
N HIS A 157 -6.85 12.74 0.99
CA HIS A 157 -8.30 12.88 1.19
C HIS A 157 -9.08 11.68 0.66
N VAL A 158 -8.66 11.08 -0.46
CA VAL A 158 -9.31 9.89 -1.01
C VAL A 158 -9.11 8.69 -0.07
N LEU A 159 -7.91 8.47 0.45
CA LEU A 159 -7.62 7.38 1.39
C LEU A 159 -8.40 7.55 2.70
N GLU A 160 -8.53 8.78 3.20
CA GLU A 160 -9.36 9.08 4.37
C GLU A 160 -10.86 8.79 4.12
N ALA A 161 -11.36 9.10 2.92
CA ALA A 161 -12.73 8.75 2.54
C ALA A 161 -12.93 7.23 2.42
N GLU A 162 -11.97 6.49 1.88
CA GLU A 162 -12.02 5.02 1.82
C GLU A 162 -11.93 4.41 3.23
N ARG A 163 -11.07 4.93 4.12
CA ARG A 163 -11.04 4.55 5.54
C ARG A 163 -12.41 4.74 6.19
N THR A 164 -13.02 5.91 6.00
CA THR A 164 -14.36 6.22 6.54
C THR A 164 -15.44 5.30 5.98
N ARG A 165 -15.30 4.81 4.74
CA ARG A 165 -16.18 3.81 4.12
C ARG A 165 -16.05 2.42 4.77
N GLY A 166 -15.02 2.19 5.57
CA GLY A 166 -14.74 0.91 6.23
C GLY A 166 -13.71 0.04 5.51
N VAL A 167 -12.97 0.58 4.53
CA VAL A 167 -11.89 -0.14 3.84
C VAL A 167 -10.74 -0.38 4.79
N ALA A 168 -10.20 -1.60 4.81
CA ALA A 168 -8.92 -1.87 5.42
C ALA A 168 -7.80 -1.48 4.46
N ILE A 169 -6.86 -0.63 4.88
CA ILE A 169 -5.80 -0.14 4.02
C ILE A 169 -4.44 -0.55 4.59
N LEU A 170 -3.63 -1.24 3.77
CA LEU A 170 -2.21 -1.45 4.04
C LEU A 170 -1.41 -0.45 3.20
N LEU A 171 -0.78 0.51 3.87
CA LEU A 171 0.07 1.52 3.24
C LEU A 171 1.54 1.16 3.45
N VAL A 172 2.23 0.84 2.36
CA VAL A 172 3.67 0.59 2.39
C VAL A 172 4.37 1.85 1.90
N THR A 173 5.21 2.44 2.74
CA THR A 173 5.95 3.65 2.37
C THR A 173 7.20 3.85 3.22
N HIS A 174 8.19 4.49 2.64
CA HIS A 174 9.36 5.02 3.34
C HIS A 174 9.21 6.53 3.66
N VAL A 175 8.11 7.18 3.26
CA VAL A 175 7.82 8.57 3.57
C VAL A 175 7.16 8.66 4.94
N LEU A 176 7.97 8.67 5.98
CA LEU A 176 7.54 8.54 7.39
C LEU A 176 6.56 9.63 7.82
N ASP A 177 6.73 10.89 7.37
CA ASP A 177 5.81 11.98 7.69
C ASP A 177 4.38 11.71 7.17
N SER A 178 4.27 11.11 5.98
CA SER A 178 2.97 10.74 5.41
C SER A 178 2.36 9.56 6.14
N ALA A 179 3.18 8.56 6.49
CA ALA A 179 2.75 7.41 7.27
C ALA A 179 2.26 7.84 8.66
N GLU A 180 3.03 8.65 9.39
CA GLU A 180 2.67 9.14 10.71
C GLU A 180 1.35 9.92 10.72
N ARG A 181 1.07 10.65 9.64
CA ARG A 181 -0.17 11.44 9.50
C ARG A 181 -1.39 10.61 9.16
N LEU A 182 -1.22 9.52 8.42
CA LEU A 182 -2.33 8.74 7.85
C LEU A 182 -2.65 7.48 8.63
N CYS A 183 -1.60 6.79 9.14
CA CYS A 183 -1.75 5.46 9.69
C CYS A 183 -2.25 5.51 11.14
N ASP A 184 -3.20 4.63 11.43
CA ASP A 184 -3.73 4.42 12.77
C ASP A 184 -2.80 3.51 13.58
N ASP A 185 -2.18 2.54 12.90
CA ASP A 185 -1.19 1.61 13.46
C ASP A 185 -0.09 1.29 12.45
N PHE A 186 0.97 0.64 12.92
CA PHE A 186 2.15 0.33 12.13
C PHE A 186 2.58 -1.12 12.35
N VAL A 187 3.11 -1.73 11.31
CA VAL A 187 3.87 -2.96 11.33
C VAL A 187 5.28 -2.64 10.87
N TRP A 188 6.23 -2.69 11.78
CA TRP A 188 7.63 -2.43 11.46
C TRP A 188 8.35 -3.72 11.19
N ILE A 189 8.78 -3.90 9.94
CA ILE A 189 9.58 -5.05 9.52
C ILE A 189 11.06 -4.63 9.45
N ASP A 190 11.91 -5.48 10.01
CA ASP A 190 13.35 -5.40 9.90
C ASP A 190 13.93 -6.81 9.72
N GLN A 191 14.84 -6.98 8.74
CA GLN A 191 15.48 -8.25 8.41
C GLN A 191 14.49 -9.44 8.30
N GLY A 192 13.33 -9.22 7.69
CA GLY A 192 12.31 -10.23 7.46
C GLY A 192 11.50 -10.64 8.70
N ARG A 193 11.55 -9.88 9.80
CA ARG A 193 10.78 -10.10 11.03
C ARG A 193 10.03 -8.84 11.46
N ILE A 194 8.93 -9.01 12.18
CA ILE A 194 8.28 -7.87 12.85
C ILE A 194 9.12 -7.48 14.07
N LYS A 195 9.60 -6.25 14.08
CA LYS A 195 10.35 -5.67 15.19
C LYS A 195 9.41 -5.02 16.21
N HIS A 196 8.46 -4.24 15.70
CA HIS A 196 7.41 -3.59 16.49
C HIS A 196 6.10 -3.58 15.72
N GLN A 197 4.99 -3.57 16.43
CA GLN A 197 3.67 -3.34 15.86
C GLN A 197 2.75 -2.65 16.86
N GLY A 198 1.80 -1.87 16.34
CA GLY A 198 0.80 -1.15 17.11
C GLY A 198 0.73 0.32 16.73
N THR A 199 0.07 1.12 17.55
CA THR A 199 -0.01 2.58 17.34
C THR A 199 1.36 3.24 17.52
N LEU A 200 1.53 4.47 17.02
CA LEU A 200 2.77 5.24 17.23
C LEU A 200 3.14 5.35 18.71
N ALA A 201 2.15 5.56 19.59
CA ALA A 201 2.37 5.62 21.03
C ALA A 201 2.93 4.30 21.60
N GLN A 202 2.35 3.16 21.21
CA GLN A 202 2.82 1.83 21.62
C GLN A 202 4.23 1.52 21.12
N ILE A 203 4.54 1.88 19.88
CA ILE A 203 5.90 1.71 19.33
C ILE A 203 6.89 2.61 20.07
N GLY A 204 6.52 3.87 20.34
CA GLY A 204 7.36 4.80 21.11
C GLY A 204 7.66 4.30 22.51
N GLU A 205 6.65 3.74 23.22
CA GLU A 205 6.85 3.13 24.54
C GLU A 205 7.77 1.88 24.45
N ALA A 206 7.51 0.98 23.49
CA ALA A 206 8.29 -0.24 23.31
C ALA A 206 9.76 0.02 22.92
N SER A 207 10.02 1.15 22.24
CA SER A 207 11.37 1.59 21.86
C SER A 207 12.06 2.49 22.88
N GLY A 208 11.41 2.74 24.02
CA GLY A 208 11.96 3.62 25.07
C GLY A 208 11.91 5.12 24.74
N GLN A 209 11.11 5.51 23.75
CA GLN A 209 10.97 6.89 23.27
C GLN A 209 9.50 7.35 23.26
N PRO A 210 8.84 7.40 24.41
CA PRO A 210 7.42 7.76 24.49
C PRO A 210 7.18 9.19 23.99
N GLY A 211 6.22 9.34 23.05
CA GLY A 211 5.86 10.63 22.47
C GLY A 211 6.80 11.14 21.37
N ALA A 212 7.79 10.36 20.97
CA ALA A 212 8.65 10.68 19.83
C ALA A 212 7.90 10.51 18.50
N ARG A 213 8.38 11.19 17.46
CA ARG A 213 7.89 11.03 16.09
C ARG A 213 8.39 9.71 15.50
N LEU A 214 7.66 9.19 14.53
CA LEU A 214 8.03 7.95 13.84
C LEU A 214 9.46 8.00 13.27
N PHE A 215 9.85 9.15 12.71
CA PHE A 215 11.20 9.37 12.20
C PHE A 215 12.26 9.22 13.31
N ASP A 216 12.07 9.87 14.46
CA ASP A 216 13.05 9.88 15.56
C ASP A 216 13.22 8.47 16.15
N ILE A 217 12.13 7.71 16.26
CA ILE A 217 12.16 6.31 16.70
C ILE A 217 12.95 5.45 15.71
N MET A 218 12.72 5.61 14.40
CA MET A 218 13.43 4.85 13.39
C MET A 218 14.92 5.23 13.32
N GLU A 219 15.25 6.52 13.43
CA GLU A 219 16.63 7.00 13.42
C GLU A 219 17.44 6.39 14.59
N ALA A 220 16.92 6.46 15.81
CA ALA A 220 17.58 5.89 16.97
C ALA A 220 17.83 4.39 16.82
N MET A 221 16.86 3.65 16.29
CA MET A 221 17.01 2.20 16.12
C MET A 221 17.98 1.80 15.00
N VAL A 222 18.12 2.60 13.95
CA VAL A 222 19.15 2.38 12.91
C VAL A 222 20.54 2.62 13.50
N LEU A 223 20.70 3.70 14.29
CA LEU A 223 22.00 4.05 14.91
C LEU A 223 22.45 3.09 16.02
N GLU A 224 21.54 2.36 16.65
CA GLU A 224 21.88 1.33 17.64
C GLU A 224 22.45 0.04 17.01
N HIS A 225 22.38 -0.14 15.70
CA HIS A 225 22.79 -1.35 14.98
C HIS A 225 24.08 -1.16 14.15
N ASP A 226 24.64 0.07 14.12
CA ASP A 226 25.96 0.40 13.56
C ASP A 226 27.04 0.41 14.67
#